data_b0dbb226a11833df6b0209f884d40f11
#
_entry.id   b0dbb226a11833df6b0209f884d40f11
#
_cell.length_a   1.000
_cell.length_b   1.000
_cell.length_c   1.000
_cell.angle_alpha   90.00
_cell.angle_beta   90.00
_cell.angle_gamma   90.00
#
_symmetry.space_group_name_H-M   'P 1'
#
loop_
_entity.id
_entity.type
_entity.pdbx_description
1 polymer ?
#
loop_
_entity_poly.entity_id
_entity_poly.type
_entity_poly.pdbx_seq_one_letter_code
_entity_poly.pdbx_strand_id
1 'polypeptide(L)'
;MALHPQAGKAAAPEQLINVAALVSQYYSYKPDASAPGEAVSFGTSGHRGSAANFTFTDTHIAAICQALVEYREQEGITGPLYVGKDTHALSEPAMITAIEVLGANGVDVVIQRSDNESMGYTPTPVISRTIIRHNRNSSDKADGVVITPSHNPPEDGGFKYNPPHGGPADSDVTKQIQD
;
A
#
# COMPACT_ATOMS: atom_id res chain seq x y z
N MET A 1 3.37 -12.00 -28.14
CA MET A 1 3.00 -12.99 -27.10
C MET A 1 1.67 -13.60 -27.48
N ALA A 2 1.53 -14.94 -27.37
CA ALA A 2 0.24 -15.59 -27.57
C ALA A 2 -0.67 -15.24 -26.36
N LEU A 3 -1.95 -14.97 -26.63
CA LEU A 3 -2.94 -14.74 -25.57
C LEU A 3 -3.12 -16.03 -24.75
N HIS A 4 -3.30 -15.87 -23.44
CA HIS A 4 -3.61 -17.02 -22.57
C HIS A 4 -4.93 -17.68 -23.02
N PRO A 5 -5.05 -19.02 -23.01
CA PRO A 5 -6.25 -19.72 -23.49
C PRO A 5 -7.56 -19.33 -22.75
N GLN A 6 -7.46 -18.81 -21.54
CA GLN A 6 -8.58 -18.31 -20.73
C GLN A 6 -8.84 -16.80 -20.90
N ALA A 7 -8.05 -16.09 -21.69
CA ALA A 7 -8.25 -14.65 -21.88
C ALA A 7 -9.67 -14.35 -22.40
N GLY A 8 -10.35 -13.41 -21.75
CA GLY A 8 -11.73 -13.03 -22.09
C GLY A 8 -12.82 -14.02 -21.67
N LYS A 9 -12.49 -15.07 -20.93
CA LYS A 9 -13.47 -16.01 -20.34
C LYS A 9 -13.69 -15.70 -18.86
N ALA A 10 -14.86 -16.04 -18.33
CA ALA A 10 -15.11 -16.02 -16.90
C ALA A 10 -14.19 -17.02 -16.19
N ALA A 11 -13.66 -16.64 -15.01
CA ALA A 11 -12.86 -17.56 -14.20
C ALA A 11 -13.72 -18.75 -13.74
N ALA A 12 -13.17 -19.96 -13.84
CA ALA A 12 -13.81 -21.14 -13.26
C ALA A 12 -13.71 -21.13 -11.73
N PRO A 13 -14.64 -21.78 -10.99
CA PRO A 13 -14.63 -21.77 -9.53
C PRO A 13 -13.29 -22.16 -8.89
N GLU A 14 -12.58 -23.10 -9.48
CA GLU A 14 -11.26 -23.56 -9.02
C GLU A 14 -10.13 -22.54 -9.26
N GLN A 15 -10.37 -21.51 -10.05
CA GLN A 15 -9.44 -20.40 -10.29
C GLN A 15 -9.69 -19.20 -9.37
N LEU A 16 -10.78 -19.22 -8.62
CA LEU A 16 -11.11 -18.14 -7.68
C LEU A 16 -10.27 -18.26 -6.41
N ILE A 17 -9.75 -17.13 -5.95
CA ILE A 17 -9.04 -17.09 -4.66
C ILE A 17 -10.02 -17.23 -3.50
N ASN A 18 -9.58 -17.87 -2.42
CA ASN A 18 -10.30 -17.85 -1.15
C ASN A 18 -9.93 -16.57 -0.38
N VAL A 19 -10.72 -15.52 -0.55
CA VAL A 19 -10.48 -14.20 0.07
C VAL A 19 -10.41 -14.31 1.59
N ALA A 20 -11.29 -15.08 2.22
CA ALA A 20 -11.32 -15.22 3.67
C ALA A 20 -10.03 -15.88 4.20
N ALA A 21 -9.53 -16.92 3.52
CA ALA A 21 -8.27 -17.55 3.86
C ALA A 21 -7.09 -16.58 3.67
N LEU A 22 -7.06 -15.85 2.56
CA LEU A 22 -6.00 -14.89 2.26
C LEU A 22 -5.92 -13.77 3.31
N VAL A 23 -7.06 -13.21 3.71
CA VAL A 23 -7.14 -12.18 4.76
C VAL A 23 -6.73 -12.76 6.12
N SER A 24 -7.14 -14.00 6.43
CA SER A 24 -6.70 -14.68 7.65
C SER A 24 -5.18 -14.86 7.68
N GLN A 25 -4.58 -15.27 6.57
CA GLN A 25 -3.12 -15.40 6.43
C GLN A 25 -2.41 -14.06 6.61
N TYR A 26 -2.97 -12.98 6.08
CA TYR A 26 -2.42 -11.63 6.24
C TYR A 26 -2.17 -11.27 7.71
N TYR A 27 -3.11 -11.57 8.60
CA TYR A 27 -2.98 -11.27 10.03
C TYR A 27 -2.24 -12.34 10.83
N SER A 28 -2.33 -13.61 10.43
CA SER A 28 -1.82 -14.73 11.23
C SER A 28 -0.40 -15.17 10.85
N TYR A 29 -0.01 -15.00 9.59
CA TYR A 29 1.32 -15.38 9.13
C TYR A 29 2.36 -14.35 9.56
N LYS A 30 3.49 -14.84 10.05
CA LYS A 30 4.61 -13.99 10.48
C LYS A 30 5.80 -14.27 9.58
N PRO A 31 6.31 -13.26 8.85
CA PRO A 31 7.49 -13.41 8.02
C PRO A 31 8.73 -13.62 8.87
N ASP A 32 9.68 -14.39 8.37
CA ASP A 32 11.03 -14.46 8.90
C ASP A 32 11.90 -13.37 8.26
N ALA A 33 12.17 -12.30 9.00
CA ALA A 33 12.97 -11.18 8.51
C ALA A 33 14.42 -11.59 8.13
N SER A 34 14.91 -12.74 8.61
CA SER A 34 16.21 -13.28 8.22
C SER A 34 16.18 -14.03 6.88
N ALA A 35 14.99 -14.38 6.38
CA ALA A 35 14.79 -14.99 5.07
C ALA A 35 14.69 -13.89 4.00
N PRO A 36 15.65 -13.78 3.06
CA PRO A 36 15.66 -12.68 2.09
C PRO A 36 14.40 -12.58 1.22
N GLY A 37 13.70 -13.69 1.03
CA GLY A 37 12.44 -13.73 0.27
C GLY A 37 11.22 -13.23 1.05
N GLU A 38 11.33 -13.11 2.37
CA GLU A 38 10.24 -12.70 3.25
C GLU A 38 10.47 -11.32 3.88
N ALA A 39 11.57 -10.66 3.60
CA ALA A 39 11.86 -9.30 4.06
C ALA A 39 11.07 -8.26 3.27
N VAL A 40 10.89 -7.07 3.86
CA VAL A 40 10.41 -5.90 3.10
C VAL A 40 11.35 -5.65 1.92
N SER A 41 10.77 -5.53 0.72
CA SER A 41 11.54 -5.25 -0.48
C SER A 41 10.78 -4.27 -1.37
N PHE A 42 11.31 -3.06 -1.52
CA PHE A 42 10.80 -2.09 -2.46
C PHE A 42 11.37 -2.37 -3.85
N GLY A 43 10.50 -2.81 -4.77
CA GLY A 43 10.83 -2.85 -6.18
C GLY A 43 10.78 -1.45 -6.81
N THR A 44 10.58 -1.38 -8.12
CA THR A 44 10.56 -0.11 -8.89
C THR A 44 9.53 0.92 -8.38
N SER A 45 8.48 0.48 -7.68
CA SER A 45 7.38 1.38 -7.26
C SER A 45 6.67 0.94 -5.99
N GLY A 46 7.37 0.33 -5.03
CA GLY A 46 6.81 -0.07 -3.75
C GLY A 46 7.00 -1.55 -3.44
N HIS A 47 6.59 -1.95 -2.23
CA HIS A 47 6.60 -3.33 -1.77
C HIS A 47 5.39 -4.08 -2.33
N ARG A 48 5.59 -5.29 -2.85
CA ARG A 48 4.53 -6.16 -3.37
C ARG A 48 4.76 -7.61 -2.95
N GLY A 49 3.68 -8.33 -2.76
CA GLY A 49 3.74 -9.75 -2.42
C GLY A 49 2.38 -10.32 -2.09
N SER A 50 2.36 -11.54 -1.57
CA SER A 50 1.14 -12.21 -1.15
C SER A 50 1.26 -12.71 0.29
N ALA A 51 0.15 -12.67 1.03
CA ALA A 51 0.10 -13.23 2.38
C ALA A 51 0.37 -14.74 2.40
N ALA A 52 -0.11 -15.46 1.39
CA ALA A 52 0.10 -16.89 1.25
C ALA A 52 1.59 -17.28 1.14
N ASN A 53 2.43 -16.36 0.65
CA ASN A 53 3.87 -16.54 0.47
C ASN A 53 4.72 -15.85 1.54
N PHE A 54 4.12 -15.36 2.64
CA PHE A 54 4.80 -14.62 3.72
C PHE A 54 5.49 -13.32 3.25
N THR A 55 5.05 -12.75 2.11
CA THR A 55 5.69 -11.58 1.49
C THR A 55 4.81 -10.33 1.51
N PHE A 56 3.57 -10.40 2.02
CA PHE A 56 2.70 -9.24 2.23
C PHE A 56 1.74 -9.54 3.38
N THR A 57 2.14 -9.23 4.60
CA THR A 57 1.40 -9.49 5.83
C THR A 57 1.24 -8.22 6.65
N ASP A 58 0.41 -8.28 7.68
CA ASP A 58 0.25 -7.23 8.70
C ASP A 58 1.60 -6.71 9.22
N THR A 59 2.54 -7.62 9.51
CA THR A 59 3.88 -7.27 10.00
C THR A 59 4.67 -6.41 8.99
N HIS A 60 4.60 -6.73 7.68
CA HIS A 60 5.25 -5.93 6.64
C HIS A 60 4.68 -4.51 6.59
N ILE A 61 3.36 -4.40 6.58
CA ILE A 61 2.71 -3.10 6.47
C ILE A 61 2.96 -2.25 7.72
N ALA A 62 2.94 -2.87 8.90
CA ALA A 62 3.29 -2.17 10.14
C ALA A 62 4.73 -1.65 10.13
N ALA A 63 5.70 -2.47 9.71
CA ALA A 63 7.10 -2.07 9.59
C ALA A 63 7.29 -0.93 8.58
N ILE A 64 6.70 -1.05 7.38
CA ILE A 64 6.77 -0.01 6.34
C ILE A 64 6.16 1.31 6.83
N CYS A 65 5.00 1.25 7.50
CA CYS A 65 4.35 2.46 8.02
C CYS A 65 5.18 3.12 9.12
N GLN A 66 5.81 2.35 10.00
CA GLN A 66 6.71 2.88 11.03
C GLN A 66 7.94 3.55 10.40
N ALA A 67 8.59 2.90 9.45
CA ALA A 67 9.71 3.47 8.71
C ALA A 67 9.31 4.74 7.93
N LEU A 68 8.09 4.77 7.38
CA LEU A 68 7.54 5.96 6.72
C LEU A 68 7.34 7.11 7.70
N VAL A 69 6.90 6.87 8.93
CA VAL A 69 6.79 7.90 9.97
C VAL A 69 8.17 8.50 10.25
N GLU A 70 9.17 7.67 10.46
CA GLU A 70 10.55 8.11 10.73
C GLU A 70 11.13 8.91 9.55
N TYR A 71 10.88 8.44 8.32
CA TYR A 71 11.26 9.18 7.11
C TYR A 71 10.59 10.57 7.06
N ARG A 72 9.28 10.66 7.33
CA ARG A 72 8.54 11.92 7.35
C ARG A 72 9.10 12.91 8.38
N GLU A 73 9.45 12.43 9.57
CA GLU A 73 10.08 13.23 10.62
C GLU A 73 11.43 13.79 10.16
N GLN A 74 12.28 12.96 9.55
CA GLN A 74 13.60 13.35 9.04
C GLN A 74 13.50 14.39 7.92
N GLU A 75 12.50 14.25 7.03
CA GLU A 75 12.28 15.17 5.91
C GLU A 75 11.41 16.39 6.27
N GLY A 76 10.93 16.48 7.51
CA GLY A 76 10.08 17.58 7.96
C GLY A 76 8.72 17.63 7.25
N ILE A 77 8.16 16.47 6.88
CA ILE A 77 6.84 16.36 6.24
C ILE A 77 5.78 16.36 7.32
N THR A 78 5.10 17.48 7.50
CA THR A 78 4.14 17.72 8.61
C THR A 78 2.68 17.81 8.18
N GLY A 79 2.41 17.89 6.90
CA GLY A 79 1.05 17.93 6.36
C GLY A 79 0.36 16.55 6.37
N PRO A 80 -0.89 16.47 5.90
CA PRO A 80 -1.64 15.21 5.89
C PRO A 80 -1.03 14.18 4.95
N LEU A 81 -1.21 12.91 5.31
CA LEU A 81 -0.88 11.77 4.46
C LEU A 81 -2.15 11.24 3.82
N TYR A 82 -2.23 11.34 2.49
CA TYR A 82 -3.38 10.88 1.70
C TYR A 82 -3.23 9.39 1.39
N VAL A 83 -4.18 8.56 1.83
CA VAL A 83 -4.15 7.11 1.60
C VAL A 83 -5.27 6.69 0.67
N GLY A 84 -4.90 5.99 -0.39
CA GLY A 84 -5.84 5.38 -1.32
C GLY A 84 -5.60 3.88 -1.47
N LYS A 85 -6.65 3.14 -1.82
CA LYS A 85 -6.56 1.70 -2.09
C LYS A 85 -7.32 1.32 -3.35
N ASP A 86 -6.93 0.20 -3.93
CA ASP A 86 -7.63 -0.47 -5.02
C ASP A 86 -8.58 -1.58 -4.51
N THR A 87 -9.04 -2.43 -5.43
CA THR A 87 -10.01 -3.50 -5.15
C THR A 87 -9.39 -4.87 -4.89
N HIS A 88 -8.06 -4.99 -4.77
CA HIS A 88 -7.43 -6.26 -4.40
C HIS A 88 -7.80 -6.66 -2.97
N ALA A 89 -7.91 -7.96 -2.73
CA ALA A 89 -8.37 -8.49 -1.45
C ALA A 89 -7.51 -8.07 -0.26
N LEU A 90 -6.20 -7.92 -0.45
CA LEU A 90 -5.27 -7.48 0.60
C LEU A 90 -5.20 -5.96 0.77
N SER A 91 -5.84 -5.17 -0.10
CA SER A 91 -5.78 -3.70 0.02
C SER A 91 -6.61 -3.16 1.19
N GLU A 92 -7.73 -3.81 1.53
CA GLU A 92 -8.53 -3.45 2.72
C GLU A 92 -7.77 -3.69 4.03
N PRO A 93 -7.28 -4.92 4.33
CA PRO A 93 -6.56 -5.17 5.57
C PRO A 93 -5.27 -4.34 5.67
N ALA A 94 -4.55 -4.13 4.57
CA ALA A 94 -3.36 -3.28 4.56
C ALA A 94 -3.67 -1.81 4.86
N MET A 95 -4.83 -1.29 4.41
CA MET A 95 -5.27 0.05 4.76
C MET A 95 -5.61 0.19 6.24
N ILE A 96 -6.24 -0.82 6.83
CA ILE A 96 -6.56 -0.84 8.27
C ILE A 96 -5.25 -0.79 9.08
N THR A 97 -4.30 -1.68 8.82
CA THR A 97 -3.00 -1.68 9.49
C THR A 97 -2.27 -0.34 9.31
N ALA A 98 -2.29 0.23 8.10
CA ALA A 98 -1.65 1.52 7.84
C ALA A 98 -2.27 2.65 8.67
N ILE A 99 -3.60 2.74 8.74
CA ILE A 99 -4.32 3.74 9.54
C ILE A 99 -3.99 3.58 11.03
N GLU A 100 -3.95 2.36 11.54
CA GLU A 100 -3.63 2.07 12.93
C GLU A 100 -2.22 2.55 13.31
N VAL A 101 -1.21 2.18 12.52
CA VAL A 101 0.18 2.55 12.81
C VAL A 101 0.41 4.05 12.63
N LEU A 102 -0.03 4.61 11.52
CA LEU A 102 0.16 6.03 11.20
C LEU A 102 -0.59 6.91 12.22
N GLY A 103 -1.83 6.55 12.56
CA GLY A 103 -2.62 7.27 13.56
C GLY A 103 -2.04 7.17 14.96
N ALA A 104 -1.51 6.01 15.36
CA ALA A 104 -0.81 5.83 16.65
C ALA A 104 0.44 6.71 16.77
N ASN A 105 1.09 7.03 15.65
CA ASN A 105 2.23 7.95 15.58
C ASN A 105 1.82 9.43 15.35
N GLY A 106 0.52 9.75 15.43
CA GLY A 106 0.03 11.13 15.32
C GLY A 106 0.02 11.70 13.90
N VAL A 107 0.13 10.85 12.87
CA VAL A 107 0.02 11.30 11.47
C VAL A 107 -1.45 11.59 11.14
N ASP A 108 -1.72 12.75 10.56
CA ASP A 108 -3.04 13.11 10.05
C ASP A 108 -3.32 12.34 8.74
N VAL A 109 -4.07 11.24 8.85
CA VAL A 109 -4.38 10.34 7.73
C VAL A 109 -5.70 10.74 7.08
N VAL A 110 -5.68 11.00 5.78
CA VAL A 110 -6.85 11.36 4.99
C VAL A 110 -7.18 10.26 3.99
N ILE A 111 -8.39 9.71 4.12
CA ILE A 111 -8.92 8.66 3.24
C ILE A 111 -10.18 9.12 2.51
N GLN A 112 -10.48 8.47 1.40
CA GLN A 112 -11.75 8.69 0.73
C GLN A 112 -12.88 7.95 1.46
N ARG A 113 -13.95 8.69 1.78
CA ARG A 113 -15.21 8.11 2.24
C ARG A 113 -16.07 7.69 1.04
N SER A 114 -16.79 6.59 1.16
CA SER A 114 -17.85 6.21 0.23
C SER A 114 -19.23 6.54 0.81
N ASP A 115 -20.25 6.55 -0.05
CA ASP A 115 -21.64 6.93 0.33
C ASP A 115 -22.26 5.99 1.36
N ASN A 116 -21.78 4.76 1.47
CA ASN A 116 -22.23 3.75 2.44
C ASN A 116 -21.37 3.67 3.71
N GLU A 117 -20.61 4.72 4.03
CA GLU A 117 -19.73 4.83 5.20
C GLU A 117 -18.52 3.87 5.21
N SER A 118 -18.31 3.08 4.16
CA SER A 118 -17.11 2.28 3.99
C SER A 118 -15.92 3.12 3.50
N MET A 119 -14.71 2.59 3.63
CA MET A 119 -13.53 3.21 3.02
C MET A 119 -13.62 3.09 1.50
N GLY A 120 -13.55 4.22 0.80
CA GLY A 120 -13.66 4.27 -0.65
C GLY A 120 -12.40 3.79 -1.37
N TYR A 121 -12.57 3.44 -2.65
CA TYR A 121 -11.46 3.16 -3.56
C TYR A 121 -10.95 4.45 -4.18
N THR A 122 -9.62 4.63 -4.25
CA THR A 122 -9.03 5.86 -4.77
C THR A 122 -7.93 5.53 -5.77
N PRO A 123 -8.11 5.86 -7.06
CA PRO A 123 -7.10 5.62 -8.08
C PRO A 123 -5.81 6.42 -7.82
N THR A 124 -4.67 5.83 -8.15
CA THR A 124 -3.34 6.46 -8.02
C THR A 124 -3.28 7.92 -8.49
N PRO A 125 -3.80 8.30 -9.68
CA PRO A 125 -3.72 9.69 -10.13
C PRO A 125 -4.53 10.66 -9.27
N VAL A 126 -5.55 10.20 -8.56
CA VAL A 126 -6.30 11.05 -7.63
C VAL A 126 -5.45 11.37 -6.40
N ILE A 127 -4.76 10.39 -5.81
CA ILE A 127 -3.81 10.62 -4.71
C ILE A 127 -2.71 11.59 -5.16
N SER A 128 -2.04 11.32 -6.28
CA SER A 128 -1.00 12.19 -6.84
C SER A 128 -1.50 13.62 -7.01
N ARG A 129 -2.69 13.80 -7.61
CA ARG A 129 -3.29 15.11 -7.81
C ARG A 129 -3.63 15.83 -6.51
N THR A 130 -4.10 15.09 -5.51
CA THR A 130 -4.45 15.64 -4.19
C THR A 130 -3.22 16.17 -3.47
N ILE A 131 -2.13 15.40 -3.45
CA ILE A 131 -0.83 15.82 -2.90
C ILE A 131 -0.36 17.13 -3.57
N ILE A 132 -0.29 17.15 -4.89
CA ILE A 132 0.15 18.33 -5.65
C ILE A 132 -0.73 19.54 -5.36
N ARG A 133 -2.05 19.35 -5.29
CA ARG A 133 -3.00 20.45 -5.00
C ARG A 133 -2.80 20.99 -3.59
N HIS A 134 -2.63 20.12 -2.60
CA HIS A 134 -2.35 20.52 -1.23
C HIS A 134 -1.06 21.35 -1.16
N ASN A 135 0.03 20.80 -1.70
CA ASN A 135 1.37 21.39 -1.60
C ASN A 135 1.57 22.70 -2.38
N ARG A 136 0.66 23.01 -3.30
CA ARG A 136 0.60 24.33 -3.97
C ARG A 136 -0.04 25.41 -3.10
N ASN A 137 -0.86 25.03 -2.14
CA ASN A 137 -1.68 25.95 -1.36
C ASN A 137 -1.35 25.96 0.13
N SER A 138 -0.41 25.13 0.59
CA SER A 138 -0.01 25.02 1.99
C SER A 138 1.51 25.02 2.14
N SER A 139 2.00 25.54 3.26
CA SER A 139 3.39 25.40 3.70
C SER A 139 3.69 23.99 4.23
N ASP A 140 2.70 23.37 4.86
CA ASP A 140 2.80 22.03 5.42
C ASP A 140 2.71 21.02 4.30
N LYS A 141 3.80 20.30 4.05
CA LYS A 141 3.86 19.39 2.91
C LYS A 141 3.12 18.09 3.20
N ALA A 142 2.18 17.78 2.32
CA ALA A 142 1.47 16.53 2.27
C ALA A 142 2.20 15.52 1.36
N ASP A 143 1.99 14.27 1.61
CA ASP A 143 2.44 13.12 0.85
C ASP A 143 1.33 12.07 0.75
N GLY A 144 1.61 10.85 0.30
CA GLY A 144 0.56 9.85 0.22
C GLY A 144 1.04 8.43 0.01
N VAL A 145 0.11 7.53 0.26
CA VAL A 145 0.27 6.09 0.05
C VAL A 145 -0.81 5.60 -0.90
N VAL A 146 -0.44 4.72 -1.82
CA VAL A 146 -1.38 4.01 -2.68
C VAL A 146 -1.21 2.51 -2.46
N ILE A 147 -2.25 1.90 -1.89
CA ILE A 147 -2.27 0.47 -1.59
C ILE A 147 -2.83 -0.25 -2.82
N THR A 148 -1.94 -0.77 -3.64
CA THR A 148 -2.24 -1.44 -4.91
C THR A 148 -1.03 -2.22 -5.44
N PRO A 149 -1.19 -3.48 -5.84
CA PRO A 149 -0.17 -4.20 -6.61
C PRO A 149 -0.25 -3.90 -8.12
N SER A 150 -1.08 -2.97 -8.56
CA SER A 150 -1.37 -2.60 -9.96
C SER A 150 -2.17 -3.67 -10.71
N HIS A 151 -1.53 -4.44 -11.59
CA HIS A 151 -2.14 -5.50 -12.42
C HIS A 151 -1.66 -6.90 -12.03
N ASN A 152 -1.11 -7.04 -10.84
CA ASN A 152 -0.69 -8.33 -10.32
C ASN A 152 -1.89 -9.28 -10.13
N PRO A 153 -1.66 -10.58 -9.94
CA PRO A 153 -2.70 -11.56 -9.60
C PRO A 153 -3.56 -11.14 -8.39
N PRO A 154 -4.78 -11.66 -8.28
CA PRO A 154 -5.75 -11.22 -7.26
C PRO A 154 -5.34 -11.53 -5.81
N GLU A 155 -4.40 -12.46 -5.59
CA GLU A 155 -3.82 -12.80 -4.29
C GLU A 155 -2.73 -11.85 -3.82
N ASP A 156 -2.26 -10.96 -4.68
CA ASP A 156 -1.21 -10.02 -4.33
C ASP A 156 -1.75 -8.77 -3.64
N GLY A 157 -0.90 -8.18 -2.80
CA GLY A 157 -1.01 -6.84 -2.28
C GLY A 157 0.15 -5.96 -2.72
N GLY A 158 0.01 -4.66 -2.56
CA GLY A 158 1.08 -3.70 -2.86
C GLY A 158 0.94 -2.44 -2.04
N PHE A 159 2.08 -1.87 -1.63
CA PHE A 159 2.14 -0.65 -0.85
C PHE A 159 3.15 0.30 -1.48
N LYS A 160 2.69 1.46 -1.92
CA LYS A 160 3.49 2.44 -2.67
C LYS A 160 3.46 3.79 -1.99
N TYR A 161 4.62 4.40 -1.86
CA TYR A 161 4.75 5.74 -1.32
C TYR A 161 4.88 6.80 -2.42
N ASN A 162 4.17 7.90 -2.25
CA ASN A 162 4.22 9.09 -3.10
C ASN A 162 4.68 10.29 -2.25
N PRO A 163 5.94 10.74 -2.38
CA PRO A 163 6.48 11.92 -1.71
C PRO A 163 5.74 13.23 -2.06
N PRO A 164 6.10 14.36 -1.45
CA PRO A 164 5.43 15.65 -1.66
C PRO A 164 5.34 16.16 -3.10
N HIS A 165 6.16 15.67 -4.02
CA HIS A 165 6.02 15.98 -5.44
C HIS A 165 4.84 15.27 -6.13
N GLY A 166 4.19 14.29 -5.42
CA GLY A 166 2.99 13.58 -5.87
C GLY A 166 3.21 12.43 -6.84
N GLY A 167 4.44 12.23 -7.33
CA GLY A 167 4.83 11.07 -8.14
C GLY A 167 5.24 9.87 -7.27
N PRO A 168 5.60 8.73 -7.89
CA PRO A 168 6.17 7.61 -7.15
C PRO A 168 7.50 8.01 -6.50
N ALA A 169 7.82 7.40 -5.36
CA ALA A 169 9.09 7.60 -4.67
C ALA A 169 10.26 7.12 -5.54
N ASP A 170 11.34 7.90 -5.54
CA ASP A 170 12.59 7.53 -6.19
C ASP A 170 13.33 6.44 -5.38
N SER A 171 14.36 5.83 -5.98
CA SER A 171 15.05 4.67 -5.41
C SER A 171 15.80 4.97 -4.10
N ASP A 172 16.27 6.19 -3.90
CA ASP A 172 16.90 6.66 -2.67
C ASP A 172 15.90 6.76 -1.52
N VAL A 173 14.69 7.28 -1.78
CA VAL A 173 13.60 7.34 -0.81
C VAL A 173 13.09 5.94 -0.45
N THR A 174 12.86 5.09 -1.45
CA THR A 174 12.39 3.71 -1.19
C THR A 174 13.43 2.91 -0.42
N LYS A 175 14.72 3.14 -0.65
CA LYS A 175 15.80 2.50 0.10
C LYS A 175 15.83 2.95 1.57
N GLN A 176 15.66 4.25 1.84
CA GLN A 176 15.59 4.75 3.22
C GLN A 176 14.44 4.16 4.02
N ILE A 177 13.29 3.94 3.38
CA ILE A 177 12.12 3.33 4.03
C ILE A 177 12.32 1.81 4.22
N GLN A 178 13.10 1.16 3.35
CA GLN A 178 13.36 -0.28 3.42
C GLN A 178 14.41 -0.66 4.46
N ASP A 179 15.49 0.12 4.59
CA ASP A 179 16.65 -0.13 5.46
C ASP A 179 16.38 0.22 6.93
#